data_6252234f688bdff50b4d4b153dfe33ce
#
_entry.id   6252234f688bdff50b4d4b153dfe33ce
#
_cell.length_a   1.000
_cell.length_b   1.000
_cell.length_c   1.000
_cell.angle_alpha   90.00
_cell.angle_beta   90.00
_cell.angle_gamma   90.00
#
_symmetry.space_group_name_H-M   'P 1'
#
loop_
_entity.id
_entity.type
_entity.pdbx_description
1 polymer ?
#
loop_
_entity_poly.entity_id
_entity_poly.type
_entity_poly.pdbx_seq_one_letter_code
_entity_poly.pdbx_strand_id
1 'polypeptide(L)'
;DIPFEDVLTTAPAGLTEDGTTLYMSDSRERNTAALYAIDTTSGEKTLVHQDPRADVGGSLTDPRTGVLQAVSVNYLREEWTTLDDSIKADLATLEAIGPGEVSINSRTLDDRHWLVAYSAAESPVKYYRYDRGENGAEGTLTELFSGRPALDGKPLVPMWPQEIKSRDGLTLVSYLSLPKTADGNNDGKADAPVPLVLLVHG
;
A
#
# COMPACT_ATOMS: atom_id res chain seq x y z
N ASP A 1 -21.54 13.96 13.35
CA ASP A 1 -20.94 15.02 12.53
C ASP A 1 -19.44 14.73 12.39
N ILE A 2 -18.88 15.06 11.23
CA ILE A 2 -17.44 14.96 10.96
C ILE A 2 -16.90 16.40 10.95
N PRO A 3 -15.92 16.74 11.82
CA PRO A 3 -15.25 18.02 11.79
C PRO A 3 -14.58 18.29 10.44
N PHE A 4 -14.41 19.57 10.09
CA PHE A 4 -13.84 19.95 8.78
C PHE A 4 -12.42 19.41 8.59
N GLU A 5 -11.60 19.39 9.63
CA GLU A 5 -10.25 18.85 9.65
C GLU A 5 -10.18 17.35 9.36
N ASP A 6 -11.23 16.60 9.67
CA ASP A 6 -11.29 15.14 9.52
C ASP A 6 -12.00 14.68 8.24
N VAL A 7 -12.57 15.60 7.45
CA VAL A 7 -13.44 15.25 6.32
C VAL A 7 -12.73 14.48 5.21
N LEU A 8 -11.43 14.65 5.05
CA LEU A 8 -10.63 13.96 4.01
C LEU A 8 -10.17 12.56 4.45
N THR A 9 -10.15 12.30 5.76
CA THR A 9 -9.59 11.07 6.34
C THR A 9 -10.63 10.24 7.10
N THR A 10 -11.87 10.75 7.20
CA THR A 10 -12.99 10.04 7.83
C THR A 10 -14.09 9.77 6.80
N ALA A 11 -14.18 8.51 6.36
CA ALA A 11 -15.10 8.07 5.31
C ALA A 11 -15.43 6.57 5.40
N PRO A 12 -16.58 6.13 4.83
CA PRO A 12 -16.83 4.71 4.61
C PRO A 12 -15.74 4.09 3.75
N ALA A 13 -15.23 2.93 4.16
CA ALA A 13 -14.20 2.16 3.46
C ALA A 13 -14.78 0.91 2.77
N GLY A 14 -15.92 0.40 3.22
CA GLY A 14 -16.58 -0.76 2.63
C GLY A 14 -17.80 -1.20 3.42
N LEU A 15 -18.59 -2.10 2.84
CA LEU A 15 -19.75 -2.71 3.46
C LEU A 15 -19.77 -4.19 3.09
N THR A 16 -20.08 -5.08 4.05
CA THR A 16 -20.30 -6.50 3.74
C THR A 16 -21.55 -6.69 2.88
N GLU A 17 -21.58 -7.75 2.06
CA GLU A 17 -22.69 -8.04 1.14
C GLU A 17 -24.04 -8.15 1.87
N ASP A 18 -24.03 -8.77 3.06
CA ASP A 18 -25.22 -8.90 3.90
C ASP A 18 -25.64 -7.61 4.61
N GLY A 19 -24.83 -6.53 4.46
CA GLY A 19 -25.10 -5.23 5.05
C GLY A 19 -24.92 -5.16 6.57
N THR A 20 -24.36 -6.18 7.20
CA THR A 20 -24.26 -6.23 8.68
C THR A 20 -23.07 -5.46 9.23
N THR A 21 -21.99 -5.29 8.43
CA THR A 21 -20.76 -4.62 8.87
C THR A 21 -20.36 -3.51 7.91
N LEU A 22 -20.30 -2.29 8.42
CA LEU A 22 -19.72 -1.12 7.74
C LEU A 22 -18.28 -0.94 8.19
N TYR A 23 -17.32 -0.97 7.26
CA TYR A 23 -15.95 -0.54 7.52
C TYR A 23 -15.83 0.96 7.32
N MET A 24 -15.14 1.62 8.26
CA MET A 24 -15.01 3.07 8.26
C MET A 24 -13.58 3.47 8.64
N SER A 25 -12.94 4.28 7.80
CA SER A 25 -11.75 5.05 8.18
C SER A 25 -12.19 6.21 9.05
N ASP A 26 -11.50 6.46 10.16
CA ASP A 26 -11.89 7.50 11.12
C ASP A 26 -10.64 8.12 11.78
N SER A 27 -10.46 9.43 11.57
CA SER A 27 -9.36 10.23 12.14
C SER A 27 -9.81 11.12 13.31
N ARG A 28 -11.08 11.12 13.66
CA ARG A 28 -11.61 11.99 14.71
C ARG A 28 -10.94 11.72 16.05
N GLU A 29 -10.49 12.81 16.71
CA GLU A 29 -9.77 12.78 17.98
C GLU A 29 -8.44 11.99 17.92
N ARG A 30 -7.84 11.88 16.71
CA ARG A 30 -6.64 11.10 16.44
C ARG A 30 -5.68 11.87 15.53
N ASN A 31 -4.39 11.52 15.59
CA ASN A 31 -3.42 12.05 14.65
C ASN A 31 -3.41 11.30 13.32
N THR A 32 -3.69 9.98 13.35
CA THR A 32 -3.76 9.12 12.16
C THR A 32 -5.10 8.42 12.08
N ALA A 33 -5.64 8.27 10.88
CA ALA A 33 -6.90 7.56 10.66
C ALA A 33 -6.73 6.06 10.96
N ALA A 34 -7.68 5.52 11.72
CA ALA A 34 -7.78 4.09 11.99
C ALA A 34 -8.97 3.49 11.27
N LEU A 35 -8.91 2.18 11.01
CA LEU A 35 -10.02 1.44 10.42
C LEU A 35 -10.86 0.78 11.50
N TYR A 36 -12.16 0.97 11.41
CA TYR A 36 -13.16 0.41 12.31
C TYR A 36 -14.17 -0.45 11.55
N ALA A 37 -14.67 -1.48 12.21
CA ALA A 37 -15.88 -2.21 11.84
C ALA A 37 -17.05 -1.71 12.70
N ILE A 38 -18.16 -1.39 12.06
CA ILE A 38 -19.38 -0.91 12.72
C ILE A 38 -20.49 -1.91 12.40
N ASP A 39 -21.06 -2.51 13.44
CA ASP A 39 -22.29 -3.28 13.32
C ASP A 39 -23.44 -2.34 12.92
N THR A 40 -24.05 -2.58 11.77
CA THR A 40 -25.07 -1.66 11.22
C THR A 40 -26.40 -1.71 11.98
N THR A 41 -26.62 -2.77 12.80
CA THR A 41 -27.84 -2.94 13.58
C THR A 41 -27.73 -2.26 14.94
N SER A 42 -26.62 -2.53 15.64
CA SER A 42 -26.39 -2.02 17.00
C SER A 42 -25.68 -0.66 17.01
N GLY A 43 -24.93 -0.34 15.95
CA GLY A 43 -24.02 0.79 15.90
C GLY A 43 -22.72 0.57 16.69
N GLU A 44 -22.47 -0.65 17.19
CA GLU A 44 -21.25 -0.96 17.92
C GLU A 44 -20.02 -0.79 16.98
N LYS A 45 -19.03 -0.04 17.49
CA LYS A 45 -17.81 0.30 16.74
C LYS A 45 -16.62 -0.44 17.34
N THR A 46 -15.98 -1.31 16.55
CA THR A 46 -14.81 -2.09 16.93
C THR A 46 -13.60 -1.65 16.13
N LEU A 47 -12.46 -1.41 16.80
CA LEU A 47 -11.20 -1.11 16.14
C LEU A 47 -10.69 -2.35 15.39
N VAL A 48 -10.42 -2.21 14.09
CA VAL A 48 -9.82 -3.26 13.26
C VAL A 48 -8.31 -3.09 13.18
N HIS A 49 -7.86 -1.90 12.79
CA HIS A 49 -6.43 -1.61 12.65
C HIS A 49 -6.10 -0.13 12.83
N GLN A 50 -4.90 0.14 13.33
CA GLN A 50 -4.34 1.50 13.45
C GLN A 50 -2.82 1.46 13.40
N ASP A 51 -2.20 2.54 12.92
CA ASP A 51 -0.77 2.77 12.99
C ASP A 51 -0.52 4.20 13.54
N PRO A 52 0.44 4.39 14.46
CA PRO A 52 0.73 5.71 15.02
C PRO A 52 1.52 6.61 14.05
N ARG A 53 2.08 6.06 12.98
CA ARG A 53 2.97 6.75 12.03
C ARG A 53 2.21 7.30 10.82
N ALA A 54 1.17 6.61 10.35
CA ALA A 54 0.42 6.98 9.16
C ALA A 54 -1.03 6.46 9.22
N ASP A 55 -1.87 6.98 8.34
CA ASP A 55 -3.26 6.55 8.19
C ASP A 55 -3.32 5.10 7.66
N VAL A 56 -4.35 4.37 8.07
CA VAL A 56 -4.74 3.14 7.38
C VAL A 56 -5.28 3.53 6.00
N GLY A 57 -4.50 3.26 4.95
CA GLY A 57 -4.76 3.76 3.59
C GLY A 57 -5.42 2.76 2.65
N GLY A 58 -5.06 1.47 2.75
CA GLY A 58 -5.56 0.41 1.89
C GLY A 58 -6.35 -0.66 2.62
N SER A 59 -7.25 -1.30 1.89
CA SER A 59 -7.99 -2.46 2.38
C SER A 59 -8.20 -3.47 1.25
N LEU A 60 -8.11 -4.75 1.58
CA LEU A 60 -8.46 -5.85 0.70
C LEU A 60 -9.62 -6.62 1.32
N THR A 61 -10.70 -6.77 0.56
CA THR A 61 -11.90 -7.47 1.00
C THR A 61 -12.16 -8.69 0.12
N ASP A 62 -12.81 -9.71 0.67
CA ASP A 62 -13.32 -10.81 -0.12
C ASP A 62 -14.29 -10.31 -1.19
N PRO A 63 -14.11 -10.69 -2.48
CA PRO A 63 -14.87 -10.11 -3.59
C PRO A 63 -16.36 -10.48 -3.61
N ARG A 64 -16.78 -11.48 -2.85
CA ARG A 64 -18.20 -11.90 -2.74
C ARG A 64 -18.86 -11.35 -1.50
N THR A 65 -18.18 -11.49 -0.36
CA THR A 65 -18.78 -11.19 0.94
C THR A 65 -18.51 -9.77 1.42
N GLY A 66 -17.49 -9.10 0.86
CA GLY A 66 -17.03 -7.80 1.33
C GLY A 66 -16.31 -7.86 2.68
N VAL A 67 -16.09 -9.04 3.24
CA VAL A 67 -15.37 -9.22 4.50
C VAL A 67 -13.91 -8.83 4.31
N LEU A 68 -13.39 -8.05 5.26
CA LEU A 68 -12.03 -7.54 5.23
C LEU A 68 -11.01 -8.66 5.44
N GLN A 69 -10.01 -8.75 4.58
CA GLN A 69 -8.97 -9.78 4.59
C GLN A 69 -7.59 -9.22 4.92
N ALA A 70 -7.29 -7.99 4.49
CA ALA A 70 -6.04 -7.31 4.82
C ALA A 70 -6.23 -5.79 4.81
N VAL A 71 -5.30 -5.10 5.45
CA VAL A 71 -5.20 -3.64 5.47
C VAL A 71 -3.76 -3.23 5.16
N SER A 72 -3.57 -2.03 4.63
CA SER A 72 -2.23 -1.48 4.43
C SER A 72 -2.06 -0.11 5.08
N VAL A 73 -0.83 0.17 5.44
CA VAL A 73 -0.35 1.48 5.91
C VAL A 73 0.83 1.86 5.04
N ASN A 74 0.84 3.09 4.52
CA ASN A 74 1.97 3.60 3.75
C ASN A 74 2.71 4.65 4.58
N TYR A 75 3.87 4.26 5.12
CA TYR A 75 4.76 5.16 5.84
C TYR A 75 6.04 5.43 5.05
N LEU A 76 7.04 4.58 5.14
CA LEU A 76 8.23 4.61 4.27
C LEU A 76 8.00 3.82 2.98
N ARG A 77 7.23 2.76 3.08
CA ARG A 77 6.72 1.87 2.04
C ARG A 77 5.32 1.43 2.42
N GLU A 78 4.59 0.86 1.48
CA GLU A 78 3.33 0.20 1.81
C GLU A 78 3.60 -1.10 2.57
N GLU A 79 3.00 -1.23 3.75
CA GLU A 79 3.10 -2.39 4.64
C GLU A 79 1.71 -3.03 4.77
N TRP A 80 1.56 -4.28 4.33
CA TRP A 80 0.31 -5.02 4.45
C TRP A 80 0.23 -5.80 5.75
N THR A 81 -0.90 -5.72 6.43
CA THR A 81 -1.25 -6.53 7.59
C THR A 81 -2.38 -7.47 7.21
N THR A 82 -2.12 -8.77 7.25
CA THR A 82 -3.11 -9.82 6.99
C THR A 82 -4.04 -9.97 8.18
N LEU A 83 -5.35 -9.95 7.94
CA LEU A 83 -6.40 -10.16 8.93
C LEU A 83 -7.07 -11.53 8.78
N ASP A 84 -7.02 -12.11 7.56
CA ASP A 84 -7.52 -13.42 7.21
C ASP A 84 -6.38 -14.28 6.65
N ASP A 85 -6.07 -15.39 7.31
CA ASP A 85 -4.99 -16.30 6.91
C ASP A 85 -5.19 -16.89 5.51
N SER A 86 -6.40 -16.86 4.95
CA SER A 86 -6.70 -17.39 3.61
C SER A 86 -5.96 -16.70 2.47
N ILE A 87 -5.49 -15.45 2.68
CA ILE A 87 -4.74 -14.68 1.66
C ILE A 87 -3.27 -14.46 2.03
N LYS A 88 -2.82 -15.00 3.14
CA LYS A 88 -1.47 -14.76 3.66
C LYS A 88 -0.38 -15.24 2.69
N ALA A 89 -0.56 -16.43 2.12
CA ALA A 89 0.37 -16.98 1.13
C ALA A 89 0.37 -16.15 -0.16
N ASP A 90 -0.79 -15.64 -0.56
CA ASP A 90 -0.93 -14.80 -1.75
C ASP A 90 -0.17 -13.49 -1.58
N LEU A 91 -0.39 -12.76 -0.48
CA LEU A 91 0.33 -11.51 -0.21
C LEU A 91 1.85 -11.74 -0.12
N ALA A 92 2.30 -12.80 0.54
CA ALA A 92 3.73 -13.13 0.61
C ALA A 92 4.33 -13.40 -0.78
N THR A 93 3.59 -14.09 -1.67
CA THR A 93 4.01 -14.32 -3.06
C THR A 93 4.13 -13.02 -3.84
N LEU A 94 3.17 -12.11 -3.66
CA LEU A 94 3.15 -10.82 -4.35
C LEU A 94 4.26 -9.90 -3.85
N GLU A 95 4.51 -9.83 -2.55
CA GLU A 95 5.62 -9.06 -1.97
C GLU A 95 6.99 -9.56 -2.42
N ALA A 96 7.11 -10.85 -2.72
CA ALA A 96 8.36 -11.45 -3.21
C ALA A 96 8.73 -11.04 -4.66
N ILE A 97 7.87 -10.33 -5.40
CA ILE A 97 8.18 -9.80 -6.75
C ILE A 97 9.43 -8.91 -6.72
N GLY A 98 9.57 -8.11 -5.66
CA GLY A 98 10.73 -7.24 -5.50
C GLY A 98 10.51 -6.11 -4.48
N PRO A 99 11.43 -5.15 -4.42
CA PRO A 99 11.41 -4.07 -3.42
C PRO A 99 10.39 -2.95 -3.70
N GLY A 100 9.57 -3.09 -4.75
CA GLY A 100 8.51 -2.15 -5.10
C GLY A 100 7.22 -2.41 -4.33
N GLU A 101 6.17 -1.73 -4.76
CA GLU A 101 4.84 -1.80 -4.15
C GLU A 101 3.89 -2.59 -5.06
N VAL A 102 3.03 -3.37 -4.44
CA VAL A 102 2.05 -4.21 -5.12
C VAL A 102 0.66 -3.64 -4.90
N SER A 103 -0.06 -3.38 -5.99
CA SER A 103 -1.46 -2.98 -5.97
C SER A 103 -2.33 -4.07 -6.56
N ILE A 104 -3.33 -4.54 -5.84
CA ILE A 104 -4.32 -5.50 -6.33
C ILE A 104 -5.46 -4.69 -6.96
N ASN A 105 -5.46 -4.59 -8.30
CA ASN A 105 -6.38 -3.73 -9.04
C ASN A 105 -7.78 -4.32 -9.18
N SER A 106 -7.87 -5.64 -9.32
CA SER A 106 -9.14 -6.35 -9.39
C SER A 106 -8.96 -7.83 -9.08
N ARG A 107 -10.06 -8.47 -8.70
CA ARG A 107 -10.15 -9.90 -8.41
C ARG A 107 -11.41 -10.45 -9.07
N THR A 108 -11.35 -11.68 -9.56
CA THR A 108 -12.56 -12.38 -10.03
C THR A 108 -13.47 -12.73 -8.85
N LEU A 109 -14.77 -12.88 -9.09
CA LEU A 109 -15.74 -13.22 -8.04
C LEU A 109 -15.48 -14.59 -7.38
N ASP A 110 -14.85 -15.51 -8.09
CA ASP A 110 -14.39 -16.80 -7.51
C ASP A 110 -13.05 -16.68 -6.79
N ASP A 111 -12.48 -15.47 -6.79
CA ASP A 111 -11.22 -15.11 -6.16
C ASP A 111 -10.01 -15.93 -6.64
N ARG A 112 -10.07 -16.51 -7.84
CA ARG A 112 -9.00 -17.36 -8.38
C ARG A 112 -7.97 -16.58 -9.19
N HIS A 113 -8.37 -15.47 -9.79
CA HIS A 113 -7.51 -14.66 -10.66
C HIS A 113 -7.52 -13.19 -10.21
N TRP A 114 -6.33 -12.64 -10.02
CA TRP A 114 -6.16 -11.25 -9.65
C TRP A 114 -5.40 -10.50 -10.74
N LEU A 115 -5.78 -9.26 -10.99
CA LEU A 115 -4.98 -8.31 -11.75
C LEU A 115 -4.14 -7.51 -10.76
N VAL A 116 -2.83 -7.62 -10.89
CA VAL A 116 -1.86 -7.03 -9.99
C VAL A 116 -0.98 -6.05 -10.76
N ALA A 117 -0.74 -4.88 -10.19
CA ALA A 117 0.28 -3.95 -10.66
C ALA A 117 1.45 -3.94 -9.68
N TYR A 118 2.67 -4.01 -10.21
CA TYR A 118 3.91 -3.84 -9.46
C TYR A 118 4.55 -2.52 -9.86
N SER A 119 4.80 -1.66 -8.89
CA SER A 119 5.35 -0.33 -9.05
C SER A 119 6.69 -0.22 -8.32
N ALA A 120 7.73 0.19 -9.04
CA ALA A 120 9.05 0.48 -8.48
C ALA A 120 9.63 1.72 -9.17
N ALA A 121 10.48 2.47 -8.44
CA ALA A 121 11.10 3.67 -9.01
C ALA A 121 12.06 3.36 -10.16
N GLU A 122 12.69 2.19 -10.13
CA GLU A 122 13.73 1.72 -11.07
C GLU A 122 13.17 0.97 -12.29
N SER A 123 11.85 0.84 -12.39
CA SER A 123 11.19 0.20 -13.54
C SER A 123 9.83 0.83 -13.82
N PRO A 124 9.33 0.75 -15.07
CA PRO A 124 7.94 1.03 -15.35
C PRO A 124 7.02 0.11 -14.54
N VAL A 125 5.81 0.58 -14.27
CA VAL A 125 4.77 -0.26 -13.66
C VAL A 125 4.54 -1.47 -14.55
N LYS A 126 4.57 -2.65 -13.97
CA LYS A 126 4.29 -3.93 -14.64
C LYS A 126 2.98 -4.49 -14.15
N TYR A 127 2.23 -5.08 -15.07
CA TYR A 127 0.94 -5.70 -14.80
C TYR A 127 1.04 -7.19 -14.92
N TYR A 128 0.47 -7.90 -13.95
CA TYR A 128 0.49 -9.34 -13.86
C TYR A 128 -0.91 -9.90 -13.68
N ARG A 129 -1.16 -11.07 -14.25
CA ARG A 129 -2.20 -11.96 -13.79
C ARG A 129 -1.59 -12.84 -12.68
N TYR A 130 -2.19 -12.82 -11.53
CA TYR A 130 -1.90 -13.73 -10.45
C TYR A 130 -2.98 -14.80 -10.37
N ASP A 131 -2.58 -16.04 -10.52
CA ASP A 131 -3.43 -17.21 -10.39
C ASP A 131 -3.18 -17.81 -9.00
N ARG A 132 -4.16 -17.74 -8.11
CA ARG A 132 -4.03 -18.21 -6.73
C ARG A 132 -3.76 -19.71 -6.66
N GLY A 133 -2.91 -20.08 -5.74
CA GLY A 133 -2.68 -21.49 -5.40
C GLY A 133 -3.88 -22.12 -4.69
N GLU A 134 -4.05 -23.42 -4.84
CA GLU A 134 -5.10 -24.16 -4.14
C GLU A 134 -4.66 -24.55 -2.71
N ASN A 135 -5.59 -24.48 -1.75
CA ASN A 135 -5.36 -24.90 -0.36
C ASN A 135 -4.16 -24.21 0.33
N GLY A 136 -3.94 -22.91 0.04
CA GLY A 136 -2.86 -22.13 0.64
C GLY A 136 -1.48 -22.40 0.03
N ALA A 137 -1.43 -23.06 -1.12
CA ALA A 137 -0.21 -23.17 -1.90
C ALA A 137 0.15 -21.81 -2.55
N GLU A 138 1.41 -21.66 -2.90
CA GLU A 138 1.89 -20.51 -3.68
C GLU A 138 1.16 -20.39 -5.02
N GLY A 139 0.72 -19.17 -5.35
CA GLY A 139 0.11 -18.86 -6.64
C GLY A 139 1.16 -18.64 -7.74
N THR A 140 0.68 -18.37 -8.94
CA THR A 140 1.54 -18.17 -10.12
C THR A 140 1.32 -16.77 -10.70
N LEU A 141 2.42 -16.05 -10.94
CA LEU A 141 2.44 -14.75 -11.59
C LEU A 141 2.75 -14.91 -13.08
N THR A 142 1.94 -14.29 -13.92
CA THR A 142 2.18 -14.18 -15.37
C THR A 142 2.22 -12.70 -15.74
N GLU A 143 3.37 -12.20 -16.21
CA GLU A 143 3.48 -10.83 -16.70
C GLU A 143 2.59 -10.65 -17.93
N LEU A 144 1.79 -9.60 -17.93
CA LEU A 144 0.89 -9.25 -19.02
C LEU A 144 1.49 -8.18 -19.91
N PHE A 145 1.90 -7.08 -19.33
CA PHE A 145 2.49 -5.95 -20.06
C PHE A 145 3.17 -4.95 -19.12
N SER A 146 4.04 -4.13 -19.71
CA SER A 146 4.62 -2.94 -19.08
C SER A 146 3.73 -1.73 -19.36
N GLY A 147 3.49 -0.88 -18.35
CA GLY A 147 2.73 0.37 -18.51
C GLY A 147 3.44 1.41 -19.38
N ARG A 148 4.76 1.31 -19.51
CA ARG A 148 5.59 2.18 -20.35
C ARG A 148 6.74 1.40 -21.00
N PRO A 149 6.49 0.61 -22.05
CA PRO A 149 7.49 -0.25 -22.67
C PRO A 149 8.73 0.46 -23.16
N ALA A 150 8.63 1.75 -23.54
CA ALA A 150 9.75 2.56 -23.98
C ALA A 150 10.81 2.83 -22.88
N LEU A 151 10.45 2.60 -21.61
CA LEU A 151 11.34 2.72 -20.46
C LEU A 151 11.91 1.37 -20.00
N ASP A 152 11.45 0.24 -20.55
CA ASP A 152 11.97 -1.07 -20.20
C ASP A 152 13.47 -1.14 -20.49
N GLY A 153 14.24 -1.61 -19.49
CA GLY A 153 15.70 -1.69 -19.59
C GLY A 153 16.44 -0.36 -19.56
N LYS A 154 15.76 0.77 -19.36
CA LYS A 154 16.44 2.05 -19.18
C LYS A 154 17.08 2.13 -17.78
N PRO A 155 18.18 2.87 -17.63
CA PRO A 155 18.91 2.97 -16.36
C PRO A 155 18.20 3.92 -15.36
N LEU A 156 16.99 3.57 -14.96
CA LEU A 156 16.28 4.27 -13.90
C LEU A 156 17.00 4.02 -12.55
N VAL A 157 16.74 4.88 -11.58
CA VAL A 157 17.40 4.84 -10.26
C VAL A 157 16.41 4.54 -9.14
N PRO A 158 16.84 3.88 -8.06
CA PRO A 158 16.00 3.68 -6.87
C PRO A 158 15.56 4.99 -6.25
N MET A 159 14.50 4.89 -5.45
CA MET A 159 14.01 5.94 -4.58
C MET A 159 14.12 5.45 -3.13
N TRP A 160 15.04 6.03 -2.39
CA TRP A 160 15.39 5.64 -1.03
C TRP A 160 14.54 6.42 -0.02
N PRO A 161 13.69 5.76 0.80
CA PRO A 161 12.93 6.45 1.83
C PRO A 161 13.87 6.95 2.94
N GLN A 162 13.59 8.16 3.43
CA GLN A 162 14.37 8.85 4.47
C GLN A 162 13.43 9.46 5.49
N GLU A 163 13.76 9.34 6.77
CA GLU A 163 13.12 10.10 7.84
C GLU A 163 13.96 11.32 8.18
N ILE A 164 13.38 12.49 8.07
CA ILE A 164 14.03 13.77 8.37
C ILE A 164 13.30 14.43 9.54
N LYS A 165 14.01 14.76 10.62
CA LYS A 165 13.41 15.52 11.72
C LYS A 165 13.33 16.99 11.35
N SER A 166 12.12 17.55 11.42
CA SER A 166 11.90 18.98 11.25
C SER A 166 12.24 19.75 12.54
N ARG A 167 12.29 21.08 12.44
CA ARG A 167 12.64 21.98 13.57
C ARG A 167 11.64 21.93 14.72
N ASP A 168 10.39 21.62 14.45
CA ASP A 168 9.29 21.47 15.40
C ASP A 168 9.13 20.06 15.94
N GLY A 169 10.06 19.15 15.55
CA GLY A 169 10.10 17.77 16.06
C GLY A 169 9.27 16.77 15.25
N LEU A 170 8.56 17.21 14.23
CA LEU A 170 7.83 16.29 13.33
C LEU A 170 8.80 15.42 12.54
N THR A 171 8.33 14.25 12.12
CA THR A 171 9.06 13.38 11.20
C THR A 171 8.53 13.61 9.79
N LEU A 172 9.42 14.04 8.90
CA LEU A 172 9.14 14.21 7.48
C LEU A 172 9.57 12.95 6.76
N VAL A 173 8.64 12.27 6.12
CA VAL A 173 8.96 11.18 5.19
C VAL A 173 9.38 11.82 3.87
N SER A 174 10.57 11.48 3.43
CA SER A 174 11.18 12.02 2.22
C SER A 174 11.77 10.89 1.39
N TYR A 175 12.00 11.13 0.10
CA TYR A 175 12.60 10.13 -0.78
C TYR A 175 13.80 10.72 -1.48
N LEU A 176 14.91 9.99 -1.47
CA LEU A 176 16.16 10.39 -2.12
C LEU A 176 16.39 9.53 -3.36
N SER A 177 16.61 10.18 -4.50
CA SER A 177 17.12 9.52 -5.71
C SER A 177 18.49 10.07 -6.04
N LEU A 178 19.44 9.20 -6.31
CA LEU A 178 20.81 9.55 -6.65
C LEU A 178 21.14 9.09 -8.07
N PRO A 179 21.90 9.88 -8.85
CA PRO A 179 22.48 9.36 -10.08
C PRO A 179 23.38 8.15 -9.80
N LYS A 180 23.38 7.14 -10.68
CA LYS A 180 24.27 5.96 -10.55
C LYS A 180 25.76 6.31 -10.42
N THR A 181 26.17 7.46 -10.96
CA THR A 181 27.55 7.96 -10.85
C THR A 181 27.88 8.56 -9.48
N ALA A 182 26.87 8.81 -8.64
CA ALA A 182 27.03 9.39 -7.32
C ALA A 182 26.72 8.38 -6.19
N ASP A 183 26.23 7.21 -6.52
CA ASP A 183 25.93 6.10 -5.61
C ASP A 183 26.34 4.80 -6.32
N GLY A 184 27.65 4.56 -6.36
CA GLY A 184 28.25 3.46 -7.10
C GLY A 184 27.97 2.08 -6.51
N ASN A 185 27.77 2.01 -5.20
CA ASN A 185 27.45 0.77 -4.49
C ASN A 185 25.93 0.57 -4.26
N ASN A 186 25.09 1.55 -4.69
CA ASN A 186 23.63 1.50 -4.61
C ASN A 186 23.12 1.35 -3.15
N ASP A 187 23.67 2.12 -2.22
CA ASP A 187 23.31 2.09 -0.80
C ASP A 187 22.44 3.28 -0.35
N GLY A 188 22.07 4.17 -1.30
CA GLY A 188 21.25 5.35 -1.03
C GLY A 188 22.02 6.50 -0.40
N LYS A 189 23.36 6.49 -0.48
CA LYS A 189 24.23 7.55 0.01
C LYS A 189 25.13 8.06 -1.11
N ALA A 190 25.30 9.38 -1.19
CA ALA A 190 26.22 9.95 -2.17
C ALA A 190 27.67 9.66 -1.77
N ASP A 191 28.46 9.09 -2.71
CA ASP A 191 29.89 8.82 -2.53
C ASP A 191 30.71 10.12 -2.34
N ALA A 192 30.20 11.25 -2.86
CA ALA A 192 30.77 12.58 -2.74
C ALA A 192 29.67 13.65 -2.81
N PRO A 193 29.92 14.88 -2.37
CA PRO A 193 28.94 15.97 -2.50
C PRO A 193 28.51 16.20 -3.94
N VAL A 194 27.19 16.25 -4.18
CA VAL A 194 26.56 16.49 -5.48
C VAL A 194 25.53 17.63 -5.35
N PRO A 195 25.17 18.33 -6.45
CA PRO A 195 24.07 19.29 -6.43
C PRO A 195 22.77 18.62 -6.01
N LEU A 196 22.00 19.32 -5.16
CA LEU A 196 20.69 18.84 -4.66
C LEU A 196 19.57 19.62 -5.34
N VAL A 197 18.53 18.91 -5.79
CA VAL A 197 17.24 19.46 -6.15
C VAL A 197 16.22 19.00 -5.13
N LEU A 198 15.60 19.96 -4.43
CA LEU A 198 14.51 19.67 -3.50
C LEU A 198 13.18 19.88 -4.22
N LEU A 199 12.38 18.81 -4.30
CA LEU A 199 11.01 18.85 -4.79
C LEU A 199 10.06 18.72 -3.60
N VAL A 200 9.22 19.73 -3.40
CA VAL A 200 8.16 19.72 -2.38
C VAL A 200 6.82 19.71 -3.10
N HIS A 201 5.93 18.84 -2.68
CA HIS A 201 4.55 18.82 -3.17
C HIS A 201 3.57 18.84 -2.01
N GLY A 202 2.38 19.36 -2.26
CA GLY A 202 1.25 19.36 -1.33
C GLY A 202 0.35 18.19 -1.59
#